data_16d31aef549acbc07313aa380f555d28
#
_entry.id   16d31aef549acbc07313aa380f555d28
#
_cell.length_a   1.000
_cell.length_b   1.000
_cell.length_c   1.000
_cell.angle_alpha   90.00
_cell.angle_beta   90.00
_cell.angle_gamma   90.00
#
_symmetry.space_group_name_H-M   'P 1'
#
loop_
_entity.id
_entity.type
_entity.pdbx_description
1 polymer ?
#
loop_
_entity_poly.entity_id
_entity_poly.type
_entity_poly.pdbx_seq_one_letter_code
_entity_poly.pdbx_strand_id
1 'polypeptide(L)'
;MFRVFRIFLIVGSFMIFMNPKVDAAVRQENGDKTGSAQLEFYQPDEVQSVHLTISESDRRRMLNALPECIYVPATFQWRNVELDKVAVRFKGNSSSQPKQKHKRSYLVRFDKYETNQRFLGLRRVSFDNGVQFGSLFSEPVITEILKAEGIKSHRCNYATVYLNGEYQGVYVNVERIDHTFLENNFPNANGGLWKNDLGGPGGNLAFIGDDPKQYEKTFESKNKASKNRMELVDFIRKINQTSDEDFAAMLDSTMNVDQLFRITAVMLLSGAFDQLTGWNAHNFYLFHETERLRWHYLPWDLDVGFCETAFGRVRVLKDWDAAWPVPAGCSNPLLDRVISDPQLLNRYRTIAMEVLEQHFRPENICESIDKKYDLIKRHLEADPFPKRRATVPGDVGYAEIVNSMKLFMRKRYASAKQQLAQPGSRPVSKPQGLNNGRGVPAELISKIQRVEGNAKQMQLKMRQLQQIMPQVNAHLQRGEYAEADRLLSKAIEISGGATEIEKR
;
A
#
# COMPACT_ATOMS: atom_id res chain seq x y z
N MET A 1 -16.13 -61.89 63.72
CA MET A 1 -16.43 -60.39 63.86
C MET A 1 -15.40 -59.64 63.11
N PHE A 2 -15.70 -59.31 61.86
CA PHE A 2 -14.77 -58.65 60.97
C PHE A 2 -15.05 -57.10 60.96
N ARG A 3 -14.03 -56.30 61.24
CA ARG A 3 -14.06 -54.85 61.08
C ARG A 3 -13.45 -54.48 59.71
N VAL A 4 -14.26 -53.87 58.85
CA VAL A 4 -13.86 -53.37 57.57
C VAL A 4 -13.35 -51.94 57.74
N PHE A 5 -12.08 -51.70 57.40
CA PHE A 5 -11.50 -50.33 57.26
C PHE A 5 -11.83 -49.78 55.89
N ARG A 6 -12.55 -48.66 55.85
CA ARG A 6 -12.72 -47.86 54.65
C ARG A 6 -11.59 -46.78 54.56
N ILE A 7 -10.74 -46.86 53.54
CA ILE A 7 -9.76 -45.85 53.21
C ILE A 7 -10.47 -44.82 52.33
N PHE A 8 -10.54 -43.57 52.80
CA PHE A 8 -10.94 -42.42 52.01
C PHE A 8 -9.72 -41.88 51.27
N LEU A 9 -9.71 -41.96 49.93
CA LEU A 9 -8.75 -41.25 49.08
C LEU A 9 -9.26 -39.82 48.91
N ILE A 10 -8.57 -38.83 49.49
CA ILE A 10 -8.79 -37.42 49.24
C ILE A 10 -7.96 -37.05 48.00
N VAL A 11 -8.63 -36.89 46.85
CA VAL A 11 -8.02 -36.28 45.63
C VAL A 11 -8.09 -34.77 45.81
N GLY A 12 -7.00 -34.18 46.23
CA GLY A 12 -6.84 -32.72 46.28
C GLY A 12 -6.70 -32.13 44.87
N SER A 13 -7.76 -31.53 44.35
CA SER A 13 -7.66 -30.69 43.17
C SER A 13 -6.93 -29.40 43.51
N PHE A 14 -5.68 -29.26 43.09
CA PHE A 14 -4.97 -28.00 43.10
C PHE A 14 -5.56 -27.11 42.00
N MET A 15 -6.53 -26.25 42.31
CA MET A 15 -6.89 -25.13 41.49
C MET A 15 -5.79 -24.06 41.63
N ILE A 16 -4.95 -23.92 40.61
CA ILE A 16 -4.06 -22.78 40.47
C ILE A 16 -4.94 -21.57 40.18
N PHE A 17 -5.24 -20.78 41.19
CA PHE A 17 -5.82 -19.44 40.98
C PHE A 17 -4.76 -18.55 40.36
N MET A 18 -4.79 -18.40 39.02
CA MET A 18 -4.05 -17.34 38.33
C MET A 18 -4.56 -15.99 38.81
N ASN A 19 -3.67 -15.21 39.40
CA ASN A 19 -4.01 -13.89 39.91
C ASN A 19 -4.11 -12.91 38.73
N PRO A 20 -5.31 -12.40 38.38
CA PRO A 20 -5.51 -11.57 37.18
C PRO A 20 -4.72 -10.25 37.23
N LYS A 21 -4.28 -9.80 38.41
CA LYS A 21 -3.46 -8.60 38.57
C LYS A 21 -1.98 -8.83 38.17
N VAL A 22 -1.46 -10.05 38.37
CA VAL A 22 -0.09 -10.41 37.96
C VAL A 22 0.00 -10.55 36.44
N ASP A 23 -1.01 -11.16 35.82
CA ASP A 23 -1.08 -11.27 34.35
C ASP A 23 -1.23 -9.90 33.66
N ALA A 24 -1.97 -8.97 34.25
CA ALA A 24 -2.12 -7.62 33.71
C ALA A 24 -0.80 -6.83 33.83
N ALA A 25 -0.11 -6.92 34.97
CA ALA A 25 1.19 -6.23 35.15
C ALA A 25 2.28 -6.78 34.22
N VAL A 26 2.38 -8.10 34.06
CA VAL A 26 3.33 -8.75 33.14
C VAL A 26 3.01 -8.43 31.68
N ARG A 27 1.72 -8.32 31.30
CA ARG A 27 1.31 -7.89 29.95
C ARG A 27 1.63 -6.42 29.71
N GLN A 28 1.48 -5.56 30.70
CA GLN A 28 1.79 -4.13 30.59
C GLN A 28 3.31 -3.89 30.50
N GLU A 29 4.14 -4.58 31.30
CA GLU A 29 5.61 -4.49 31.24
C GLU A 29 6.17 -5.03 29.92
N ASN A 30 5.62 -6.12 29.40
CA ASN A 30 6.00 -6.66 28.09
C ASN A 30 5.48 -5.79 26.94
N GLY A 31 4.32 -5.16 27.08
CA GLY A 31 3.78 -4.21 26.13
C GLY A 31 4.66 -2.95 25.99
N ASP A 32 5.11 -2.39 27.11
CA ASP A 32 6.01 -1.22 27.09
C ASP A 32 7.38 -1.52 26.47
N LYS A 33 7.97 -2.68 26.77
CA LYS A 33 9.25 -3.10 26.16
C LYS A 33 9.11 -3.38 24.67
N THR A 34 8.01 -3.99 24.24
CA THR A 34 7.74 -4.25 22.82
C THR A 34 7.49 -2.95 22.07
N GLY A 35 6.74 -2.01 22.65
CA GLY A 35 6.51 -0.68 22.09
C GLY A 35 7.82 0.11 21.91
N SER A 36 8.70 0.10 22.92
CA SER A 36 10.01 0.74 22.86
C SER A 36 10.88 0.15 21.76
N ALA A 37 10.97 -1.18 21.64
CA ALA A 37 11.76 -1.84 20.61
C ALA A 37 11.22 -1.61 19.19
N GLN A 38 9.89 -1.49 19.01
CA GLN A 38 9.32 -1.06 17.72
C GLN A 38 9.71 0.37 17.37
N LEU A 39 9.76 1.28 18.37
CA LEU A 39 10.21 2.66 18.15
C LEU A 39 11.66 2.69 17.68
N GLU A 40 12.54 1.87 18.25
CA GLU A 40 13.93 1.75 17.79
C GLU A 40 14.03 1.25 16.35
N PHE A 41 13.24 0.23 15.97
CA PHE A 41 13.26 -0.31 14.59
C PHE A 41 12.77 0.71 13.55
N TYR A 42 11.85 1.60 13.93
CA TYR A 42 11.33 2.67 13.06
C TYR A 42 11.90 4.06 13.43
N GLN A 43 13.04 4.13 14.09
CA GLN A 43 13.69 5.39 14.44
C GLN A 43 14.04 6.21 13.18
N PRO A 44 13.50 7.43 12.99
CA PRO A 44 13.64 8.19 11.75
C PRO A 44 15.08 8.56 11.39
N ASP A 45 15.90 8.80 12.41
CA ASP A 45 17.27 9.29 12.27
C ASP A 45 18.33 8.17 12.29
N GLU A 46 17.89 6.91 12.18
CA GLU A 46 18.78 5.75 12.17
C GLU A 46 18.52 4.88 10.94
N VAL A 47 19.61 4.47 10.26
CA VAL A 47 19.54 3.47 9.18
C VAL A 47 19.65 2.09 9.80
N GLN A 48 18.59 1.29 9.71
CA GLN A 48 18.58 -0.08 10.22
C GLN A 48 19.40 -1.00 9.30
N SER A 49 19.98 -2.06 9.86
CA SER A 49 20.65 -3.10 9.09
C SER A 49 19.88 -4.41 9.21
N VAL A 50 19.42 -4.94 8.09
CA VAL A 50 18.59 -6.15 8.02
C VAL A 50 19.25 -7.18 7.14
N HIS A 51 19.35 -8.41 7.65
CA HIS A 51 19.91 -9.54 6.94
C HIS A 51 18.82 -10.60 6.69
N LEU A 52 18.71 -11.04 5.44
CA LEU A 52 17.82 -12.11 5.00
C LEU A 52 18.67 -13.25 4.47
N THR A 53 18.46 -14.45 4.99
CA THR A 53 19.09 -15.66 4.47
C THR A 53 18.04 -16.58 3.84
N ILE A 54 18.22 -16.89 2.57
CA ILE A 54 17.30 -17.71 1.76
C ILE A 54 18.13 -18.78 1.05
N SER A 55 17.63 -20.03 0.96
CA SER A 55 18.31 -21.06 0.17
C SER A 55 18.40 -20.66 -1.31
N GLU A 56 19.45 -21.06 -2.01
CA GLU A 56 19.60 -20.74 -3.44
C GLU A 56 18.48 -21.38 -4.28
N SER A 57 17.96 -22.51 -3.89
CA SER A 57 16.78 -23.13 -4.52
C SER A 57 15.53 -22.27 -4.35
N ASP A 58 15.29 -21.72 -3.18
CA ASP A 58 14.14 -20.85 -2.92
C ASP A 58 14.30 -19.48 -3.59
N ARG A 59 15.50 -18.92 -3.64
CA ARG A 59 15.80 -17.72 -4.39
C ARG A 59 15.45 -17.88 -5.88
N ARG A 60 15.84 -19.01 -6.49
CA ARG A 60 15.47 -19.33 -7.88
C ARG A 60 13.96 -19.51 -8.04
N ARG A 61 13.28 -20.17 -7.09
CA ARG A 61 11.82 -20.29 -7.10
C ARG A 61 11.13 -18.93 -7.08
N MET A 62 11.56 -17.99 -6.23
CA MET A 62 11.03 -16.61 -6.19
C MET A 62 11.18 -15.89 -7.52
N LEU A 63 12.35 -16.00 -8.15
CA LEU A 63 12.63 -15.35 -9.43
C LEU A 63 11.81 -15.95 -10.58
N ASN A 64 11.69 -17.28 -10.62
CA ASN A 64 10.97 -18.00 -11.67
C ASN A 64 9.44 -17.82 -11.56
N ALA A 65 8.92 -17.57 -10.36
CA ALA A 65 7.49 -17.35 -10.13
C ALA A 65 7.02 -15.97 -10.62
N LEU A 66 7.93 -15.01 -10.82
CA LEU A 66 7.55 -13.65 -11.19
C LEU A 66 6.68 -13.62 -12.46
N PRO A 67 5.69 -12.77 -12.53
CA PRO A 67 5.31 -11.69 -11.60
C PRO A 67 4.54 -12.14 -10.35
N GLU A 68 4.25 -13.43 -10.19
CA GLU A 68 3.66 -13.94 -8.95
C GLU A 68 4.69 -13.86 -7.81
N CYS A 69 4.31 -13.19 -6.73
CA CYS A 69 5.18 -12.99 -5.57
C CYS A 69 4.94 -14.09 -4.54
N ILE A 70 5.60 -15.24 -4.72
CA ILE A 70 5.51 -16.38 -3.80
C ILE A 70 6.34 -16.18 -2.53
N TYR A 71 5.84 -16.70 -1.40
CA TYR A 71 6.62 -16.77 -0.17
C TYR A 71 7.54 -17.99 -0.15
N VAL A 72 8.75 -17.77 0.33
CA VAL A 72 9.73 -18.82 0.62
C VAL A 72 10.21 -18.73 2.07
N PRO A 73 10.70 -19.83 2.66
CA PRO A 73 11.34 -19.81 3.98
C PRO A 73 12.61 -18.99 3.98
N ALA A 74 12.86 -18.30 5.09
CA ALA A 74 14.07 -17.51 5.30
C ALA A 74 14.40 -17.39 6.79
N THR A 75 15.64 -16.97 7.09
CA THR A 75 16.04 -16.40 8.36
C THR A 75 16.07 -14.89 8.25
N PHE A 76 15.59 -14.20 9.26
CA PHE A 76 15.61 -12.73 9.38
C PHE A 76 16.46 -12.35 10.57
N GLN A 77 17.41 -11.42 10.38
CA GLN A 77 18.24 -10.91 11.44
C GLN A 77 18.24 -9.38 11.46
N TRP A 78 18.09 -8.83 12.65
CA TRP A 78 18.24 -7.41 12.96
C TRP A 78 18.93 -7.25 14.32
N ARG A 79 20.09 -6.57 14.35
CA ARG A 79 20.94 -6.49 15.53
C ARG A 79 21.22 -7.91 16.12
N ASN A 80 20.89 -8.11 17.40
CA ASN A 80 21.01 -9.40 18.10
C ASN A 80 19.73 -10.27 18.03
N VAL A 81 18.70 -9.84 17.30
CA VAL A 81 17.47 -10.62 17.11
C VAL A 81 17.60 -11.42 15.82
N GLU A 82 17.53 -12.72 15.94
CA GLU A 82 17.47 -13.67 14.80
C GLU A 82 16.21 -14.51 14.88
N LEU A 83 15.49 -14.61 13.76
CA LEU A 83 14.24 -15.36 13.63
C LEU A 83 14.31 -16.28 12.42
N ASP A 84 14.31 -17.58 12.70
CA ASP A 84 14.19 -18.61 11.68
C ASP A 84 12.74 -18.81 11.22
N LYS A 85 12.59 -19.54 10.12
CA LYS A 85 11.29 -19.90 9.56
C LYS A 85 10.37 -18.71 9.32
N VAL A 86 10.92 -17.55 9.03
CA VAL A 86 10.15 -16.42 8.51
C VAL A 86 9.83 -16.66 7.04
N ALA A 87 8.82 -15.98 6.52
CA ALA A 87 8.48 -16.04 5.12
C ALA A 87 8.88 -14.73 4.41
N VAL A 88 9.65 -14.84 3.34
CA VAL A 88 10.05 -13.70 2.50
C VAL A 88 9.47 -13.83 1.10
N ARG A 89 9.05 -12.73 0.49
CA ARG A 89 8.68 -12.63 -0.91
C ARG A 89 9.06 -11.29 -1.51
N PHE A 90 9.13 -11.24 -2.82
CA PHE A 90 9.11 -9.94 -3.50
C PHE A 90 7.76 -9.26 -3.33
N LYS A 91 7.73 -7.92 -3.48
CA LYS A 91 6.50 -7.13 -3.44
C LYS A 91 6.53 -6.03 -4.51
N GLY A 92 5.35 -5.41 -4.69
CA GLY A 92 5.15 -4.36 -5.67
C GLY A 92 4.72 -4.90 -7.03
N ASN A 93 3.98 -4.06 -7.75
CA ASN A 93 3.37 -4.42 -9.02
C ASN A 93 4.40 -4.35 -10.15
N SER A 94 4.97 -3.19 -10.33
CA SER A 94 5.96 -2.90 -11.36
C SER A 94 7.35 -3.44 -11.01
N SER A 95 7.73 -3.41 -9.73
CA SER A 95 9.01 -3.97 -9.27
C SER A 95 9.07 -5.50 -9.32
N SER A 96 7.92 -6.18 -9.44
CA SER A 96 7.86 -7.64 -9.55
C SER A 96 7.76 -8.15 -10.99
N GLN A 97 7.93 -7.29 -12.02
CA GLN A 97 7.95 -7.74 -13.39
C GLN A 97 9.24 -8.54 -13.71
N PRO A 98 9.16 -9.69 -14.42
CA PRO A 98 10.32 -10.57 -14.67
C PRO A 98 11.50 -9.87 -15.37
N LYS A 99 11.20 -8.99 -16.32
CA LYS A 99 12.20 -8.29 -17.14
C LYS A 99 12.79 -7.05 -16.49
N GLN A 100 12.28 -6.64 -15.32
CA GLN A 100 12.79 -5.44 -14.69
C GLN A 100 14.17 -5.70 -14.04
N LYS A 101 15.09 -4.76 -14.24
CA LYS A 101 16.50 -4.84 -13.79
C LYS A 101 16.79 -4.00 -12.54
N HIS A 102 15.75 -3.38 -11.96
CA HIS A 102 15.92 -2.55 -10.78
C HIS A 102 15.91 -3.40 -9.51
N LYS A 103 16.32 -2.77 -8.43
CA LYS A 103 16.20 -3.26 -7.08
C LYS A 103 14.76 -3.71 -6.79
N ARG A 104 14.58 -4.89 -6.19
CA ARG A 104 13.27 -5.44 -5.85
C ARG A 104 12.92 -5.12 -4.41
N SER A 105 11.64 -4.82 -4.16
CA SER A 105 11.13 -4.66 -2.81
C SER A 105 10.86 -6.01 -2.15
N TYR A 106 11.02 -6.08 -0.81
CA TYR A 106 10.80 -7.28 -0.02
C TYR A 106 9.64 -7.09 0.97
N LEU A 107 8.89 -8.17 1.20
CA LEU A 107 7.94 -8.31 2.29
C LEU A 107 8.34 -9.52 3.13
N VAL A 108 8.59 -9.27 4.41
CA VAL A 108 8.85 -10.31 5.40
C VAL A 108 7.57 -10.53 6.22
N ARG A 109 7.20 -11.78 6.41
CA ARG A 109 6.08 -12.20 7.25
C ARG A 109 6.56 -13.19 8.28
N PHE A 110 6.38 -12.88 9.55
CA PHE A 110 6.92 -13.65 10.67
C PHE A 110 6.02 -14.84 11.05
N ASP A 111 4.71 -14.71 10.91
CA ASP A 111 3.70 -15.67 11.37
C ASP A 111 3.21 -16.67 10.30
N LYS A 112 3.94 -16.83 9.19
CA LYS A 112 3.47 -17.72 8.11
C LYS A 112 3.69 -19.21 8.41
N TYR A 113 4.86 -19.54 8.93
CA TYR A 113 5.25 -20.91 9.24
C TYR A 113 5.13 -21.23 10.73
N GLU A 114 5.30 -20.23 11.59
CA GLU A 114 5.13 -20.29 13.03
C GLU A 114 4.08 -19.26 13.46
N THR A 115 2.85 -19.71 13.70
CA THR A 115 1.64 -18.85 13.83
C THR A 115 1.80 -17.74 14.87
N ASN A 116 2.53 -17.99 15.96
CA ASN A 116 2.70 -17.04 17.06
C ASN A 116 3.98 -16.24 16.97
N GLN A 117 4.82 -16.48 15.95
CA GLN A 117 6.09 -15.76 15.79
C GLN A 117 5.83 -14.28 15.42
N ARG A 118 6.54 -13.41 16.10
CA ARG A 118 6.52 -11.96 15.89
C ARG A 118 7.93 -11.40 15.93
N PHE A 119 8.14 -10.33 15.20
CA PHE A 119 9.33 -9.50 15.34
C PHE A 119 8.93 -8.21 16.06
N LEU A 120 9.37 -8.01 17.30
CA LEU A 120 8.97 -6.86 18.13
C LEU A 120 7.45 -6.65 18.19
N GLY A 121 6.66 -7.71 18.24
CA GLY A 121 5.20 -7.67 18.16
C GLY A 121 4.64 -7.52 16.74
N LEU A 122 5.45 -7.20 15.74
CA LEU A 122 5.05 -7.03 14.34
C LEU A 122 4.83 -8.39 13.67
N ARG A 123 3.80 -8.47 12.83
CA ARG A 123 3.53 -9.63 11.97
C ARG A 123 4.28 -9.56 10.65
N ARG A 124 4.58 -8.34 10.17
CA ARG A 124 5.19 -8.10 8.86
C ARG A 124 6.03 -6.83 8.88
N VAL A 125 7.08 -6.82 8.08
CA VAL A 125 7.84 -5.61 7.74
C VAL A 125 8.02 -5.55 6.23
N SER A 126 8.15 -4.34 5.68
CA SER A 126 8.23 -4.08 4.25
C SER A 126 9.46 -3.23 3.95
N PHE A 127 10.28 -3.67 2.99
CA PHE A 127 11.43 -2.94 2.49
C PHE A 127 11.16 -2.51 1.05
N ASP A 128 10.83 -1.22 0.86
CA ASP A 128 10.44 -0.68 -0.43
C ASP A 128 11.63 -0.07 -1.14
N ASN A 129 11.77 -0.43 -2.41
CA ASN A 129 12.95 -0.05 -3.19
C ASN A 129 13.06 1.47 -3.43
N GLY A 130 11.94 2.21 -3.44
CA GLY A 130 11.84 3.67 -3.51
C GLY A 130 12.49 4.32 -4.72
N VAL A 131 12.87 3.55 -5.74
CA VAL A 131 13.67 4.07 -6.86
C VAL A 131 13.03 3.83 -8.23
N GLN A 132 11.92 3.13 -8.29
CA GLN A 132 11.33 2.75 -9.57
C GLN A 132 10.37 3.81 -10.09
N PHE A 133 9.39 4.22 -9.33
CA PHE A 133 8.42 5.23 -9.70
C PHE A 133 8.62 6.53 -8.94
N GLY A 134 8.94 6.46 -7.68
CA GLY A 134 9.13 7.58 -6.79
C GLY A 134 10.59 7.84 -6.44
N SER A 135 10.79 8.24 -5.21
CA SER A 135 12.11 8.46 -4.63
C SER A 135 12.18 7.84 -3.23
N LEU A 136 13.40 7.56 -2.77
CA LEU A 136 13.65 7.14 -1.38
C LEU A 136 13.22 8.22 -0.36
N PHE A 137 12.98 9.47 -0.80
CA PHE A 137 12.76 10.60 0.09
C PHE A 137 11.29 10.99 0.25
N SER A 138 10.44 10.73 -0.75
CA SER A 138 9.04 11.19 -0.75
C SER A 138 8.25 10.63 0.42
N GLU A 139 8.25 9.30 0.60
CA GLU A 139 7.45 8.65 1.66
C GLU A 139 7.89 9.06 3.07
N PRO A 140 9.20 9.10 3.43
CA PRO A 140 9.62 9.60 4.73
C PRO A 140 9.25 11.07 5.00
N VAL A 141 9.31 11.95 4.00
CA VAL A 141 8.92 13.36 4.15
C VAL A 141 7.42 13.50 4.33
N ILE A 142 6.61 12.82 3.49
CA ILE A 142 5.15 12.90 3.59
C ILE A 142 4.65 12.33 4.91
N THR A 143 5.16 11.18 5.34
CA THR A 143 4.74 10.56 6.61
C THR A 143 5.13 11.40 7.84
N GLU A 144 6.26 12.10 7.79
CA GLU A 144 6.67 13.06 8.81
C GLU A 144 5.66 14.23 8.93
N ILE A 145 5.22 14.79 7.80
CA ILE A 145 4.20 15.84 7.77
C ILE A 145 2.86 15.31 8.28
N LEU A 146 2.40 14.16 7.81
CA LEU A 146 1.16 13.54 8.27
C LEU A 146 1.16 13.32 9.79
N LYS A 147 2.27 12.86 10.34
CA LYS A 147 2.45 12.67 11.76
C LYS A 147 2.43 14.00 12.54
N ALA A 148 3.08 15.04 12.02
CA ALA A 148 3.07 16.38 12.61
C ALA A 148 1.65 16.98 12.62
N GLU A 149 0.82 16.67 11.62
CA GLU A 149 -0.61 17.00 11.56
C GLU A 149 -1.51 16.12 12.45
N GLY A 150 -0.93 15.22 13.28
CA GLY A 150 -1.68 14.31 14.14
C GLY A 150 -2.43 13.20 13.40
N ILE A 151 -2.12 12.98 12.12
CA ILE A 151 -2.77 11.98 11.29
C ILE A 151 -2.16 10.61 11.56
N LYS A 152 -3.01 9.60 11.73
CA LYS A 152 -2.59 8.21 11.86
C LYS A 152 -2.05 7.70 10.52
N SER A 153 -0.74 7.67 10.41
CA SER A 153 -0.02 7.15 9.24
C SER A 153 1.00 6.10 9.65
N HIS A 154 1.38 5.25 8.73
CA HIS A 154 2.42 4.27 8.96
C HIS A 154 3.76 4.94 9.28
N ARG A 155 4.58 4.27 10.09
CA ARG A 155 5.97 4.69 10.35
C ARG A 155 6.85 4.25 9.19
N CYS A 156 7.87 5.06 8.88
CA CYS A 156 8.93 4.64 7.98
C CYS A 156 10.27 5.27 8.37
N ASN A 157 11.34 4.57 8.02
CA ASN A 157 12.72 5.01 8.08
C ASN A 157 13.53 4.29 7.00
N TYR A 158 14.85 4.30 7.10
CA TYR A 158 15.70 3.62 6.14
C TYR A 158 16.27 2.32 6.70
N ALA A 159 16.48 1.36 5.80
CA ALA A 159 17.23 0.15 6.10
C ALA A 159 18.19 -0.19 4.97
N THR A 160 19.39 -0.65 5.34
CA THR A 160 20.24 -1.43 4.45
C THR A 160 19.78 -2.89 4.50
N VAL A 161 19.62 -3.51 3.35
CA VAL A 161 19.22 -4.91 3.26
C VAL A 161 20.35 -5.75 2.70
N TYR A 162 20.65 -6.86 3.35
CA TYR A 162 21.57 -7.89 2.88
C TYR A 162 20.80 -9.16 2.58
N LEU A 163 21.07 -9.78 1.45
CA LEU A 163 20.50 -11.07 1.07
C LEU A 163 21.65 -12.08 0.92
N ASN A 164 21.67 -13.13 1.74
CA ASN A 164 22.75 -14.11 1.78
C ASN A 164 24.15 -13.48 1.95
N GLY A 165 24.25 -12.42 2.76
CA GLY A 165 25.47 -11.65 2.95
C GLY A 165 25.76 -10.59 1.88
N GLU A 166 25.07 -10.61 0.74
CA GLU A 166 25.24 -9.63 -0.34
C GLU A 166 24.42 -8.36 -0.08
N TYR A 167 25.06 -7.20 -0.16
CA TYR A 167 24.40 -5.91 -0.01
C TYR A 167 23.42 -5.64 -1.15
N GLN A 168 22.16 -5.38 -0.82
CA GLN A 168 21.09 -5.12 -1.77
C GLN A 168 20.76 -3.62 -1.90
N GLY A 169 21.43 -2.74 -1.15
CA GLY A 169 21.22 -1.30 -1.17
C GLY A 169 20.35 -0.76 -0.05
N VAL A 170 19.96 0.51 -0.19
CA VAL A 170 19.10 1.23 0.76
C VAL A 170 17.65 1.07 0.38
N TYR A 171 16.80 0.81 1.36
CA TYR A 171 15.36 0.66 1.25
C TYR A 171 14.63 1.62 2.19
N VAL A 172 13.42 2.00 1.85
CA VAL A 172 12.49 2.55 2.82
C VAL A 172 11.89 1.38 3.60
N ASN A 173 12.11 1.34 4.91
CA ASN A 173 11.50 0.37 5.82
C ASN A 173 10.12 0.90 6.22
N VAL A 174 9.07 0.27 5.72
CA VAL A 174 7.69 0.77 5.81
C VAL A 174 6.85 -0.13 6.72
N GLU A 175 6.26 0.46 7.75
CA GLU A 175 5.31 -0.23 8.63
C GLU A 175 4.06 -0.66 7.85
N ARG A 176 3.62 -1.88 8.08
CA ARG A 176 2.41 -2.38 7.41
C ARG A 176 1.15 -1.90 8.10
N ILE A 177 0.21 -1.34 7.33
CA ILE A 177 -1.14 -1.07 7.81
C ILE A 177 -1.88 -2.40 7.89
N ASP A 178 -1.88 -3.00 9.09
CA ASP A 178 -2.55 -4.24 9.43
C ASP A 178 -3.13 -4.17 10.86
N HIS A 179 -3.52 -5.29 11.44
CA HIS A 179 -4.15 -5.30 12.76
C HIS A 179 -3.24 -4.69 13.86
N THR A 180 -1.94 -4.97 13.82
CA THR A 180 -0.98 -4.38 14.78
C THR A 180 -0.91 -2.86 14.66
N PHE A 181 -0.92 -2.33 13.43
CA PHE A 181 -1.01 -0.89 13.20
C PHE A 181 -2.32 -0.31 13.78
N LEU A 182 -3.46 -0.99 13.58
CA LEU A 182 -4.73 -0.54 14.12
C LEU A 182 -4.72 -0.53 15.66
N GLU A 183 -4.20 -1.58 16.30
CA GLU A 183 -4.05 -1.65 17.77
C GLU A 183 -3.18 -0.52 18.34
N ASN A 184 -2.12 -0.15 17.63
CA ASN A 184 -1.21 0.92 18.06
C ASN A 184 -1.78 2.34 17.86
N ASN A 185 -2.74 2.51 16.96
CA ASN A 185 -3.17 3.84 16.52
C ASN A 185 -4.64 4.18 16.83
N PHE A 186 -5.48 3.19 17.09
CA PHE A 186 -6.91 3.37 17.31
C PHE A 186 -7.35 2.73 18.62
N PRO A 187 -8.31 3.34 19.33
CA PRO A 187 -8.85 2.75 20.57
C PRO A 187 -9.49 1.38 20.35
N ASN A 188 -10.03 1.15 19.15
CA ASN A 188 -10.62 -0.13 18.75
C ASN A 188 -10.14 -0.55 17.36
N ALA A 189 -9.43 -1.67 17.31
CA ALA A 189 -8.89 -2.26 16.07
C ALA A 189 -9.85 -3.25 15.38
N ASN A 190 -11.08 -3.48 15.91
CA ASN A 190 -11.97 -4.57 15.47
C ASN A 190 -12.77 -4.27 14.20
N GLY A 191 -12.70 -3.06 13.68
CA GLY A 191 -13.44 -2.63 12.50
C GLY A 191 -12.92 -3.23 11.18
N GLY A 192 -13.69 -3.02 10.11
CA GLY A 192 -13.30 -3.44 8.75
C GLY A 192 -12.14 -2.63 8.20
N LEU A 193 -11.16 -3.30 7.60
CA LEU A 193 -10.02 -2.70 6.92
C LEU A 193 -9.96 -3.15 5.47
N TRP A 194 -10.10 -2.21 4.53
CA TRP A 194 -10.04 -2.46 3.08
C TRP A 194 -8.89 -1.69 2.46
N LYS A 195 -8.20 -2.30 1.50
CA LYS A 195 -7.12 -1.68 0.74
C LYS A 195 -7.52 -1.50 -0.73
N ASN A 196 -7.40 -0.28 -1.24
CA ASN A 196 -7.40 0.00 -2.66
C ASN A 196 -5.93 0.08 -3.14
N ASP A 197 -5.45 -0.99 -3.77
CA ASP A 197 -4.03 -1.16 -4.15
C ASP A 197 -3.75 -0.79 -5.61
N LEU A 198 -4.70 -1.00 -6.50
CA LEU A 198 -4.50 -0.89 -7.95
C LEU A 198 -5.49 0.03 -8.64
N GLY A 199 -6.42 0.61 -7.89
CA GLY A 199 -7.58 1.25 -8.47
C GLY A 199 -8.57 0.26 -9.07
N GLY A 200 -9.57 0.76 -9.75
CA GLY A 200 -10.60 -0.04 -10.38
C GLY A 200 -11.99 0.58 -10.24
N PRO A 201 -13.05 -0.13 -10.64
CA PRO A 201 -14.42 0.35 -10.51
C PRO A 201 -14.75 0.76 -9.08
N GLY A 202 -15.28 1.97 -8.89
CA GLY A 202 -15.58 2.53 -7.57
C GLY A 202 -14.36 2.93 -6.73
N GLY A 203 -13.13 2.82 -7.26
CA GLY A 203 -11.90 3.12 -6.52
C GLY A 203 -11.76 4.58 -6.10
N ASN A 204 -12.41 5.49 -6.81
CA ASN A 204 -12.54 6.90 -6.46
C ASN A 204 -13.77 7.20 -5.57
N LEU A 205 -14.33 6.19 -4.91
CA LEU A 205 -15.56 6.23 -4.11
C LEU A 205 -16.82 6.56 -4.91
N ALA A 206 -16.83 6.30 -6.22
CA ALA A 206 -18.04 6.35 -7.03
C ALA A 206 -18.94 5.14 -6.69
N PHE A 207 -20.26 5.40 -6.53
CA PHE A 207 -21.22 4.33 -6.34
C PHE A 207 -21.49 3.60 -7.67
N ILE A 208 -21.25 2.29 -7.68
CA ILE A 208 -21.37 1.44 -8.88
C ILE A 208 -22.44 0.34 -8.72
N GLY A 209 -23.19 0.35 -7.60
CA GLY A 209 -24.28 -0.56 -7.30
C GLY A 209 -24.21 -1.12 -5.89
N ASP A 210 -25.27 -1.83 -5.50
CA ASP A 210 -25.47 -2.35 -4.14
C ASP A 210 -24.78 -3.71 -3.88
N ASP A 211 -24.39 -4.43 -4.94
CA ASP A 211 -23.73 -5.72 -4.79
C ASP A 211 -22.27 -5.54 -4.34
N PRO A 212 -21.91 -5.99 -3.13
CA PRO A 212 -20.54 -5.90 -2.60
C PRO A 212 -19.47 -6.55 -3.48
N LYS A 213 -19.84 -7.52 -4.31
CA LYS A 213 -18.95 -8.21 -5.24
C LYS A 213 -18.37 -7.27 -6.31
N GLN A 214 -19.10 -6.20 -6.67
CA GLN A 214 -18.64 -5.21 -7.64
C GLN A 214 -17.39 -4.46 -7.17
N TYR A 215 -17.20 -4.34 -5.85
CA TYR A 215 -16.08 -3.66 -5.23
C TYR A 215 -14.92 -4.59 -4.85
N GLU A 216 -15.08 -5.91 -5.00
CA GLU A 216 -14.14 -6.91 -4.51
C GLU A 216 -12.76 -6.82 -5.15
N LYS A 217 -12.70 -6.51 -6.43
CA LYS A 217 -11.44 -6.36 -7.18
C LYS A 217 -10.70 -5.07 -6.84
N THR A 218 -11.42 -4.04 -6.39
CA THR A 218 -10.88 -2.72 -6.07
C THR A 218 -10.50 -2.61 -4.60
N PHE A 219 -11.36 -3.09 -3.71
CA PHE A 219 -11.16 -3.01 -2.25
C PHE A 219 -10.88 -4.39 -1.67
N GLU A 220 -9.58 -4.70 -1.53
CA GLU A 220 -9.12 -5.96 -0.93
C GLU A 220 -9.41 -5.97 0.58
N SER A 221 -10.09 -7.01 1.06
CA SER A 221 -10.30 -7.25 2.51
C SER A 221 -8.97 -7.58 3.20
N LYS A 222 -8.63 -6.85 4.27
CA LYS A 222 -7.37 -7.02 5.01
C LYS A 222 -7.54 -7.71 6.36
N ASN A 223 -8.77 -7.83 6.87
CA ASN A 223 -9.07 -8.53 8.11
C ASN A 223 -10.42 -9.27 8.03
N LYS A 224 -10.78 -9.95 9.12
CA LYS A 224 -12.01 -10.75 9.17
C LYS A 224 -13.28 -9.89 9.05
N ALA A 225 -13.29 -8.73 9.71
CA ALA A 225 -14.42 -7.79 9.70
C ALA A 225 -14.70 -7.23 8.28
N SER A 226 -13.67 -6.98 7.48
CA SER A 226 -13.82 -6.45 6.13
C SER A 226 -14.28 -7.47 5.07
N LYS A 227 -14.46 -8.73 5.41
CA LYS A 227 -14.96 -9.75 4.46
C LYS A 227 -16.38 -9.46 4.00
N ASN A 228 -17.23 -8.98 4.90
CA ASN A 228 -18.52 -8.43 4.55
C ASN A 228 -18.35 -6.96 4.14
N ARG A 229 -18.50 -6.67 2.84
CA ARG A 229 -18.31 -5.33 2.29
C ARG A 229 -19.56 -4.45 2.34
N MET A 230 -20.63 -4.86 3.00
CA MET A 230 -21.87 -4.07 3.07
C MET A 230 -21.65 -2.69 3.69
N GLU A 231 -20.88 -2.62 4.77
CA GLU A 231 -20.54 -1.33 5.40
C GLU A 231 -19.79 -0.38 4.44
N LEU A 232 -18.85 -0.92 3.65
CA LEU A 232 -18.14 -0.15 2.63
C LEU A 232 -19.09 0.35 1.54
N VAL A 233 -20.00 -0.52 1.05
CA VAL A 233 -21.01 -0.16 0.04
C VAL A 233 -21.95 0.92 0.59
N ASP A 234 -22.41 0.77 1.84
CA ASP A 234 -23.26 1.77 2.51
C ASP A 234 -22.58 3.12 2.66
N PHE A 235 -21.31 3.13 3.02
CA PHE A 235 -20.51 4.35 3.10
C PHE A 235 -20.39 5.03 1.71
N ILE A 236 -20.02 4.27 0.68
CA ILE A 236 -19.91 4.79 -0.69
C ILE A 236 -21.29 5.28 -1.18
N ARG A 237 -22.38 4.57 -0.88
CA ARG A 237 -23.74 5.00 -1.23
C ARG A 237 -24.09 6.32 -0.54
N LYS A 238 -23.81 6.48 0.75
CA LYS A 238 -24.03 7.74 1.49
C LYS A 238 -23.28 8.90 0.83
N ILE A 239 -22.00 8.71 0.50
CA ILE A 239 -21.21 9.74 -0.22
C ILE A 239 -21.90 10.20 -1.49
N ASN A 240 -22.52 9.30 -2.25
CA ASN A 240 -23.06 9.58 -3.59
C ASN A 240 -24.53 9.99 -3.60
N GLN A 241 -25.34 9.55 -2.63
CA GLN A 241 -26.79 9.65 -2.68
C GLN A 241 -27.44 10.50 -1.58
N THR A 242 -26.71 10.88 -0.53
CA THR A 242 -27.20 11.85 0.46
C THR A 242 -27.55 13.17 -0.25
N SER A 243 -28.62 13.85 0.14
CA SER A 243 -28.99 15.16 -0.41
C SER A 243 -27.84 16.17 -0.24
N ASP A 244 -27.80 17.21 -1.08
CA ASP A 244 -26.76 18.24 -0.94
C ASP A 244 -26.91 18.99 0.39
N GLU A 245 -28.13 19.18 0.88
CA GLU A 245 -28.45 19.84 2.15
C GLU A 245 -27.90 19.06 3.35
N ASP A 246 -27.97 17.72 3.31
CA ASP A 246 -27.53 16.84 4.41
C ASP A 246 -26.09 16.38 4.30
N PHE A 247 -25.41 16.65 3.17
CA PHE A 247 -24.11 16.07 2.90
C PHE A 247 -23.03 16.46 3.90
N ALA A 248 -22.95 17.74 4.28
CA ALA A 248 -21.96 18.20 5.25
C ALA A 248 -22.16 17.53 6.62
N ALA A 249 -23.42 17.45 7.09
CA ALA A 249 -23.77 16.78 8.35
C ALA A 249 -23.48 15.28 8.31
N MET A 250 -23.83 14.60 7.21
CA MET A 250 -23.51 13.19 6.99
C MET A 250 -21.99 12.98 7.03
N LEU A 251 -21.21 13.82 6.37
CA LEU A 251 -19.77 13.68 6.29
C LEU A 251 -19.13 13.87 7.69
N ASP A 252 -19.49 14.93 8.42
CA ASP A 252 -19.00 15.19 9.79
C ASP A 252 -19.42 14.07 10.77
N SER A 253 -20.57 13.41 10.56
CA SER A 253 -21.01 12.30 11.41
C SER A 253 -20.27 10.99 11.10
N THR A 254 -19.79 10.80 9.89
CA THR A 254 -19.20 9.54 9.45
C THR A 254 -17.66 9.52 9.44
N MET A 255 -17.00 10.68 9.33
CA MET A 255 -15.54 10.76 9.34
C MET A 255 -15.04 12.08 9.96
N ASN A 256 -13.74 12.13 10.27
CA ASN A 256 -13.11 13.39 10.66
C ASN A 256 -12.77 14.21 9.40
N VAL A 257 -13.61 15.21 9.11
CA VAL A 257 -13.51 16.03 7.90
C VAL A 257 -12.22 16.86 7.88
N ASP A 258 -11.79 17.38 9.03
CA ASP A 258 -10.53 18.14 9.10
C ASP A 258 -9.32 17.25 8.80
N GLN A 259 -9.30 16.03 9.29
CA GLN A 259 -8.24 15.08 8.93
C GLN A 259 -8.28 14.72 7.46
N LEU A 260 -9.45 14.51 6.86
CA LEU A 260 -9.59 14.29 5.42
C LEU A 260 -9.01 15.46 4.64
N PHE A 261 -9.31 16.70 5.03
CA PHE A 261 -8.82 17.89 4.35
C PHE A 261 -7.31 18.10 4.54
N ARG A 262 -6.77 17.83 5.73
CA ARG A 262 -5.31 17.86 5.97
C ARG A 262 -4.58 16.85 5.11
N ILE A 263 -5.06 15.59 5.05
CA ILE A 263 -4.48 14.57 4.18
C ILE A 263 -4.56 15.00 2.71
N THR A 264 -5.73 15.49 2.27
CA THR A 264 -5.94 15.97 0.90
C THR A 264 -4.96 17.09 0.55
N ALA A 265 -4.79 18.07 1.45
CA ALA A 265 -3.83 19.17 1.26
C ALA A 265 -2.39 18.65 1.17
N VAL A 266 -1.97 17.75 2.06
CA VAL A 266 -0.63 17.14 2.03
C VAL A 266 -0.38 16.42 0.70
N MET A 267 -1.34 15.62 0.21
CA MET A 267 -1.19 14.91 -1.06
C MET A 267 -1.11 15.87 -2.25
N LEU A 268 -1.93 16.91 -2.27
CA LEU A 268 -1.92 17.92 -3.34
C LEU A 268 -0.66 18.78 -3.33
N LEU A 269 -0.21 19.20 -2.16
CA LEU A 269 0.99 20.03 -2.01
C LEU A 269 2.27 19.28 -2.34
N SER A 270 2.36 18.02 -1.94
CA SER A 270 3.48 17.13 -2.30
C SER A 270 3.42 16.65 -3.76
N GLY A 271 2.27 16.76 -4.40
CA GLY A 271 2.06 16.24 -5.76
C GLY A 271 2.00 14.70 -5.81
N ALA A 272 1.55 14.06 -4.73
CA ALA A 272 1.33 12.61 -4.67
C ALA A 272 0.14 12.22 -5.58
N PHE A 273 0.43 11.96 -6.85
CA PHE A 273 -0.57 11.90 -7.93
C PHE A 273 -1.37 10.61 -8.01
N ASP A 274 -1.04 9.59 -7.27
CA ASP A 274 -1.68 8.27 -7.27
C ASP A 274 -2.42 7.96 -5.97
N GLN A 275 -2.93 8.99 -5.32
CA GLN A 275 -3.75 8.94 -4.12
C GLN A 275 -5.24 9.19 -4.44
N LEU A 276 -6.11 9.12 -3.42
CA LEU A 276 -7.55 9.33 -3.57
C LEU A 276 -7.90 10.65 -4.29
N THR A 277 -7.13 11.70 -4.02
CA THR A 277 -7.31 13.02 -4.64
C THR A 277 -6.62 13.18 -6.00
N GLY A 278 -5.77 12.21 -6.39
CA GLY A 278 -4.91 12.35 -7.54
C GLY A 278 -5.48 11.84 -8.85
N TRP A 279 -4.57 11.62 -9.77
CA TRP A 279 -4.86 11.20 -11.14
C TRP A 279 -5.43 9.78 -11.25
N ASN A 280 -5.01 8.87 -10.36
CA ASN A 280 -5.51 7.51 -10.29
C ASN A 280 -5.78 7.18 -8.81
N ALA A 281 -7.04 7.11 -8.43
CA ALA A 281 -7.45 6.89 -7.05
C ALA A 281 -7.15 5.46 -6.61
N HIS A 282 -5.99 5.25 -6.01
CA HIS A 282 -5.54 4.00 -5.38
C HIS A 282 -4.54 4.29 -4.25
N ASN A 283 -3.79 3.31 -3.78
CA ASN A 283 -2.79 3.46 -2.74
C ASN A 283 -3.33 4.02 -1.42
N PHE A 284 -4.44 3.49 -0.94
CA PHE A 284 -4.98 3.85 0.37
C PHE A 284 -5.74 2.70 1.03
N TYR A 285 -5.96 2.87 2.33
CA TYR A 285 -6.87 2.02 3.08
C TYR A 285 -8.06 2.84 3.57
N LEU A 286 -9.19 2.16 3.71
CA LEU A 286 -10.35 2.62 4.47
C LEU A 286 -10.49 1.73 5.69
N PHE A 287 -10.54 2.34 6.86
CA PHE A 287 -10.79 1.65 8.12
C PHE A 287 -12.09 2.17 8.73
N HIS A 288 -13.01 1.27 9.05
CA HIS A 288 -14.25 1.60 9.76
C HIS A 288 -14.12 1.23 11.23
N GLU A 289 -13.94 2.23 12.10
CA GLU A 289 -13.93 2.07 13.55
C GLU A 289 -15.36 1.92 14.07
N THR A 290 -15.79 0.67 14.27
CA THR A 290 -17.21 0.32 14.48
C THR A 290 -17.82 0.91 15.74
N GLU A 291 -17.07 1.00 16.85
CA GLU A 291 -17.60 1.57 18.12
C GLU A 291 -17.91 3.06 18.00
N ARG A 292 -17.14 3.81 17.21
CA ARG A 292 -17.34 5.24 16.98
C ARG A 292 -18.10 5.54 15.71
N LEU A 293 -18.42 4.51 14.91
CA LEU A 293 -19.03 4.61 13.59
C LEU A 293 -18.28 5.60 12.68
N ARG A 294 -16.93 5.61 12.76
CA ARG A 294 -16.06 6.55 12.04
C ARG A 294 -15.26 5.85 10.96
N TRP A 295 -15.23 6.46 9.80
CA TRP A 295 -14.36 6.06 8.70
C TRP A 295 -13.07 6.85 8.75
N HIS A 296 -11.96 6.13 8.53
CA HIS A 296 -10.62 6.69 8.45
C HIS A 296 -10.03 6.42 7.08
N TYR A 297 -9.58 7.48 6.41
CA TYR A 297 -8.77 7.40 5.22
C TYR A 297 -7.30 7.32 5.63
N LEU A 298 -6.60 6.24 5.24
CA LEU A 298 -5.21 6.01 5.58
C LEU A 298 -4.41 5.93 4.27
N PRO A 299 -3.64 6.97 3.91
CA PRO A 299 -2.82 6.97 2.72
C PRO A 299 -1.71 5.92 2.81
N TRP A 300 -1.32 5.37 1.66
CA TRP A 300 -0.34 4.29 1.54
C TRP A 300 0.49 4.48 0.28
N ASP A 301 1.74 3.92 0.25
CA ASP A 301 2.64 3.93 -0.92
C ASP A 301 2.95 5.37 -1.37
N LEU A 302 3.52 6.15 -0.45
CA LEU A 302 3.75 7.60 -0.62
C LEU A 302 5.09 7.90 -1.29
N ASP A 303 5.60 6.99 -2.09
CA ASP A 303 6.91 7.10 -2.74
C ASP A 303 6.94 8.07 -3.93
N VAL A 304 5.77 8.46 -4.46
CA VAL A 304 5.63 9.42 -5.57
C VAL A 304 5.37 10.84 -5.08
N GLY A 305 5.58 11.80 -5.97
CA GLY A 305 5.40 13.23 -5.68
C GLY A 305 6.72 14.00 -5.77
N PHE A 306 6.73 15.25 -5.30
CA PHE A 306 7.87 16.17 -5.34
C PHE A 306 8.50 16.31 -6.74
N CYS A 307 7.65 16.37 -7.78
CA CYS A 307 8.07 16.57 -9.15
C CYS A 307 7.10 17.48 -9.91
N GLU A 308 7.63 18.30 -10.81
CA GLU A 308 6.82 19.20 -11.63
C GLU A 308 5.91 18.44 -12.59
N THR A 309 6.45 17.36 -13.15
CA THR A 309 5.73 16.49 -14.08
C THR A 309 6.07 15.03 -13.80
N ALA A 310 5.10 14.14 -14.02
CA ALA A 310 5.31 12.72 -13.99
C ALA A 310 4.84 12.08 -15.30
N PHE A 311 5.65 11.15 -15.85
CA PHE A 311 5.39 10.45 -17.11
C PHE A 311 5.10 11.39 -18.30
N GLY A 312 5.51 12.66 -18.24
CA GLY A 312 5.18 13.68 -19.24
C GLY A 312 3.70 14.11 -19.32
N ARG A 313 2.86 13.63 -18.41
CA ARG A 313 1.39 13.85 -18.43
C ARG A 313 0.88 14.54 -17.18
N VAL A 314 1.22 14.05 -15.98
CA VAL A 314 0.83 14.68 -14.72
C VAL A 314 1.69 15.92 -14.57
N ARG A 315 1.08 17.09 -14.56
CA ARG A 315 1.76 18.40 -14.52
C ARG A 315 1.32 19.13 -13.26
N VAL A 316 1.96 18.80 -12.13
CA VAL A 316 1.53 19.25 -10.80
C VAL A 316 1.51 20.78 -10.70
N LEU A 317 2.57 21.46 -11.12
CA LEU A 317 2.65 22.92 -11.02
C LEU A 317 1.66 23.64 -11.93
N LYS A 318 1.25 23.03 -13.05
CA LYS A 318 0.38 23.64 -14.03
C LYS A 318 -1.10 23.32 -13.82
N ASP A 319 -1.42 22.06 -13.47
CA ASP A 319 -2.78 21.55 -13.48
C ASP A 319 -3.37 21.33 -12.08
N TRP A 320 -2.52 21.40 -11.02
CA TRP A 320 -2.94 21.15 -9.65
C TRP A 320 -3.00 22.44 -8.84
N ASP A 321 -4.15 23.06 -8.87
CA ASP A 321 -4.43 24.25 -8.08
C ASP A 321 -4.75 23.84 -6.62
N ALA A 322 -3.96 24.35 -5.66
CA ALA A 322 -4.08 24.00 -4.25
C ALA A 322 -5.41 24.45 -3.61
N ALA A 323 -6.11 25.41 -4.22
CA ALA A 323 -7.42 25.86 -3.75
C ALA A 323 -8.58 24.90 -4.05
N TRP A 324 -8.31 23.79 -4.77
CA TRP A 324 -9.30 22.81 -5.17
C TRP A 324 -8.87 21.40 -4.75
N PRO A 325 -9.67 20.70 -3.92
CA PRO A 325 -9.28 19.38 -3.37
C PRO A 325 -9.20 18.25 -4.41
N VAL A 326 -9.62 18.53 -5.64
CA VAL A 326 -9.49 17.61 -6.78
C VAL A 326 -8.78 18.32 -7.92
N PRO A 327 -7.65 17.80 -8.41
CA PRO A 327 -6.95 18.37 -9.56
C PRO A 327 -7.81 18.41 -10.82
N ALA A 328 -7.51 19.35 -11.69
CA ALA A 328 -8.20 19.44 -12.97
C ALA A 328 -8.07 18.14 -13.78
N GLY A 329 -9.20 17.64 -14.30
CA GLY A 329 -9.27 16.38 -15.05
C GLY A 329 -9.36 15.11 -14.21
N CYS A 330 -9.30 15.21 -12.89
CA CYS A 330 -9.62 14.13 -11.95
C CYS A 330 -11.08 14.19 -11.49
N SER A 331 -11.62 13.09 -11.03
CA SER A 331 -12.99 13.01 -10.47
C SER A 331 -13.00 12.14 -9.23
N ASN A 332 -13.55 12.69 -8.17
CA ASN A 332 -13.76 11.99 -6.90
C ASN A 332 -15.09 12.45 -6.31
N PRO A 333 -16.13 11.60 -6.27
CA PRO A 333 -17.46 12.01 -5.81
C PRO A 333 -17.49 12.66 -4.43
N LEU A 334 -16.69 12.16 -3.48
CA LEU A 334 -16.58 12.74 -2.15
C LEU A 334 -16.08 14.20 -2.20
N LEU A 335 -14.95 14.41 -2.88
CA LEU A 335 -14.30 15.72 -2.94
C LEU A 335 -14.96 16.64 -3.98
N ASP A 336 -15.59 16.13 -5.03
CA ASP A 336 -16.41 16.92 -5.97
C ASP A 336 -17.63 17.51 -5.22
N ARG A 337 -18.22 16.81 -4.27
CA ARG A 337 -19.31 17.35 -3.43
C ARG A 337 -18.80 18.38 -2.42
N VAL A 338 -17.58 18.21 -1.87
CA VAL A 338 -16.91 19.26 -1.08
C VAL A 338 -16.74 20.54 -1.91
N ILE A 339 -16.39 20.42 -3.18
CA ILE A 339 -16.28 21.58 -4.07
C ILE A 339 -17.63 22.29 -4.32
N SER A 340 -18.71 21.51 -4.35
CA SER A 340 -20.06 22.05 -4.58
C SER A 340 -20.65 22.73 -3.34
N ASP A 341 -20.12 22.46 -2.15
CA ASP A 341 -20.53 23.10 -0.90
C ASP A 341 -19.56 24.24 -0.53
N PRO A 342 -20.01 25.51 -0.58
CA PRO A 342 -19.13 26.65 -0.30
C PRO A 342 -18.52 26.66 1.10
N GLN A 343 -19.20 26.10 2.11
CA GLN A 343 -18.69 26.08 3.48
C GLN A 343 -17.59 25.01 3.63
N LEU A 344 -17.81 23.81 3.11
CA LEU A 344 -16.81 22.75 3.09
C LEU A 344 -15.59 23.14 2.26
N LEU A 345 -15.78 23.75 1.10
CA LEU A 345 -14.68 24.21 0.26
C LEU A 345 -13.86 25.32 0.95
N ASN A 346 -14.51 26.26 1.63
CA ASN A 346 -13.80 27.29 2.38
C ASN A 346 -13.04 26.70 3.58
N ARG A 347 -13.63 25.73 4.30
CA ARG A 347 -12.98 24.96 5.38
C ARG A 347 -11.73 24.22 4.86
N TYR A 348 -11.84 23.56 3.71
CA TYR A 348 -10.69 22.93 3.04
C TYR A 348 -9.58 23.96 2.74
N ARG A 349 -9.90 25.09 2.12
CA ARG A 349 -8.92 26.13 1.78
C ARG A 349 -8.19 26.70 2.97
N THR A 350 -8.91 26.92 4.07
CA THR A 350 -8.32 27.37 5.33
C THR A 350 -7.32 26.35 5.86
N ILE A 351 -7.70 25.08 5.91
CA ILE A 351 -6.84 23.99 6.35
C ILE A 351 -5.64 23.81 5.40
N ALA A 352 -5.86 23.89 4.10
CA ALA A 352 -4.78 23.77 3.12
C ALA A 352 -3.74 24.91 3.24
N MET A 353 -4.18 26.13 3.58
CA MET A 353 -3.27 27.26 3.87
C MET A 353 -2.50 27.02 5.17
N GLU A 354 -3.15 26.51 6.23
CA GLU A 354 -2.47 26.15 7.47
C GLU A 354 -1.38 25.11 7.22
N VAL A 355 -1.71 24.00 6.56
CA VAL A 355 -0.77 22.94 6.20
C VAL A 355 0.40 23.48 5.35
N LEU A 356 0.11 24.34 4.39
CA LEU A 356 1.12 24.98 3.55
C LEU A 356 2.12 25.80 4.39
N GLU A 357 1.60 26.68 5.25
CA GLU A 357 2.44 27.59 6.02
C GLU A 357 3.18 26.90 7.18
N GLN A 358 2.63 25.84 7.75
CA GLN A 358 3.26 25.11 8.84
C GLN A 358 4.32 24.13 8.37
N HIS A 359 4.04 23.39 7.28
CA HIS A 359 4.85 22.23 6.92
C HIS A 359 5.51 22.31 5.55
N PHE A 360 4.97 23.10 4.60
CA PHE A 360 5.48 23.13 3.23
C PHE A 360 6.35 24.35 2.91
N ARG A 361 6.75 25.14 3.90
CA ARG A 361 7.75 26.20 3.67
C ARG A 361 9.02 25.59 3.10
N PRO A 362 9.58 26.18 2.03
CA PRO A 362 10.73 25.61 1.35
C PRO A 362 11.92 25.34 2.26
N GLU A 363 12.14 26.17 3.29
CA GLU A 363 13.20 26.01 4.25
C GLU A 363 13.08 24.68 5.01
N ASN A 364 11.87 24.42 5.54
CA ASN A 364 11.60 23.22 6.35
C ASN A 364 11.70 21.94 5.50
N ILE A 365 11.04 21.92 4.34
CA ILE A 365 11.03 20.75 3.45
C ILE A 365 12.40 20.46 2.86
N CYS A 366 13.13 21.50 2.42
CA CYS A 366 14.48 21.31 1.87
C CYS A 366 15.44 20.79 2.94
N GLU A 367 15.35 21.30 4.16
CA GLU A 367 16.14 20.79 5.30
C GLU A 367 15.81 19.34 5.62
N SER A 368 14.51 18.96 5.66
CA SER A 368 14.09 17.58 5.88
C SER A 368 14.62 16.63 4.80
N ILE A 369 14.57 17.04 3.52
CA ILE A 369 15.11 16.27 2.39
C ILE A 369 16.63 16.13 2.52
N ASP A 370 17.34 17.22 2.83
CA ASP A 370 18.80 17.20 2.98
C ASP A 370 19.23 16.30 4.14
N LYS A 371 18.58 16.38 5.32
CA LYS A 371 18.84 15.49 6.45
C LYS A 371 18.69 14.01 6.08
N LYS A 372 17.62 13.68 5.35
CA LYS A 372 17.38 12.31 4.89
C LYS A 372 18.41 11.84 3.88
N TYR A 373 18.85 12.72 2.98
CA TYR A 373 19.91 12.41 2.02
C TYR A 373 21.25 12.18 2.73
N ASP A 374 21.64 13.09 3.64
CA ASP A 374 22.88 12.98 4.38
C ASP A 374 22.95 11.71 5.25
N LEU A 375 21.80 11.32 5.83
CA LEU A 375 21.68 10.10 6.62
C LEU A 375 22.02 8.84 5.81
N ILE A 376 21.60 8.76 4.54
CA ILE A 376 21.74 7.54 3.72
C ILE A 376 22.84 7.64 2.66
N LYS A 377 23.44 8.81 2.43
CA LYS A 377 24.37 9.09 1.33
C LYS A 377 25.49 8.07 1.22
N ARG A 378 26.16 7.74 2.32
CA ARG A 378 27.25 6.76 2.33
C ARG A 378 26.80 5.36 1.91
N HIS A 379 25.58 4.98 2.29
CA HIS A 379 24.99 3.70 1.91
C HIS A 379 24.54 3.67 0.44
N LEU A 380 24.15 4.83 -0.12
CA LEU A 380 23.80 4.97 -1.53
C LEU A 380 24.99 4.85 -2.47
N GLU A 381 26.19 5.26 -2.02
CA GLU A 381 27.44 5.13 -2.80
C GLU A 381 27.79 3.67 -3.10
N ALA A 382 27.43 2.76 -2.18
CA ALA A 382 27.64 1.32 -2.33
C ALA A 382 26.43 0.56 -2.91
N ASP A 383 25.31 1.24 -3.24
CA ASP A 383 24.10 0.59 -3.75
C ASP A 383 24.37 -0.02 -5.14
N PRO A 384 24.25 -1.35 -5.31
CA PRO A 384 24.63 -2.03 -6.55
C PRO A 384 23.62 -1.84 -7.69
N PHE A 385 22.45 -1.24 -7.42
CA PHE A 385 21.40 -1.12 -8.41
C PHE A 385 21.39 0.24 -9.10
N PRO A 386 20.92 0.32 -10.37
CA PRO A 386 20.83 1.58 -11.09
C PRO A 386 19.93 2.60 -10.35
N LYS A 387 20.45 3.80 -10.21
CA LYS A 387 19.74 4.94 -9.65
C LYS A 387 18.70 5.41 -10.64
N ARG A 388 17.41 5.46 -10.24
CA ARG A 388 16.36 5.73 -11.19
C ARG A 388 15.11 6.27 -10.51
N ARG A 389 14.49 7.24 -11.17
CA ARG A 389 13.15 7.73 -10.89
C ARG A 389 12.38 7.70 -12.21
N ALA A 390 11.63 6.62 -12.46
CA ALA A 390 10.98 6.41 -13.75
C ALA A 390 9.94 7.48 -14.09
N THR A 391 9.33 8.12 -13.09
CA THR A 391 8.40 9.23 -13.25
C THR A 391 9.08 10.50 -13.80
N VAL A 392 10.37 10.67 -13.51
CA VAL A 392 11.20 11.80 -13.95
C VAL A 392 12.52 11.27 -14.52
N PRO A 393 12.54 10.81 -15.79
CA PRO A 393 13.72 10.15 -16.37
C PRO A 393 15.00 11.00 -16.44
N GLY A 394 14.89 12.33 -16.30
CA GLY A 394 16.03 13.24 -16.24
C GLY A 394 16.79 13.19 -14.90
N ASP A 395 16.21 12.65 -13.86
CA ASP A 395 16.84 12.49 -12.54
C ASP A 395 17.70 11.21 -12.55
N VAL A 396 18.98 11.34 -12.94
CA VAL A 396 19.87 10.19 -13.17
C VAL A 396 20.67 9.76 -11.94
N GLY A 397 20.74 10.59 -10.89
CA GLY A 397 21.43 10.34 -9.63
C GLY A 397 20.63 10.79 -8.42
N TYR A 398 21.07 10.38 -7.22
CA TYR A 398 20.36 10.76 -6.00
C TYR A 398 20.49 12.26 -5.68
N ALA A 399 21.62 12.88 -5.99
CA ALA A 399 21.81 14.32 -5.83
C ALA A 399 20.88 15.11 -6.75
N GLU A 400 20.69 14.67 -8.01
CA GLU A 400 19.77 15.27 -8.96
C GLU A 400 18.33 15.11 -8.49
N ILE A 401 17.94 13.95 -7.96
CA ILE A 401 16.61 13.72 -7.37
C ILE A 401 16.36 14.71 -6.23
N VAL A 402 17.30 14.83 -5.28
CA VAL A 402 17.19 15.75 -4.14
C VAL A 402 17.06 17.20 -4.60
N ASN A 403 17.90 17.63 -5.55
CA ASN A 403 17.85 18.99 -6.10
C ASN A 403 16.53 19.27 -6.84
N SER A 404 16.05 18.30 -7.63
CA SER A 404 14.77 18.37 -8.34
C SER A 404 13.59 18.51 -7.36
N MET A 405 13.57 17.73 -6.29
CA MET A 405 12.54 17.81 -5.24
C MET A 405 12.55 19.18 -4.55
N LYS A 406 13.72 19.69 -4.18
CA LYS A 406 13.85 21.03 -3.55
C LYS A 406 13.42 22.15 -4.48
N LEU A 407 13.75 22.07 -5.78
CA LEU A 407 13.30 23.04 -6.77
C LEU A 407 11.79 23.01 -6.94
N PHE A 408 11.21 21.80 -7.03
CA PHE A 408 9.76 21.63 -7.07
C PHE A 408 9.10 22.31 -5.87
N MET A 409 9.60 22.07 -4.65
CA MET A 409 8.99 22.63 -3.45
C MET A 409 8.99 24.15 -3.39
N ARG A 410 10.08 24.79 -3.82
CA ARG A 410 10.13 26.28 -3.92
C ARG A 410 9.06 26.80 -4.86
N LYS A 411 8.94 26.19 -6.06
CA LYS A 411 7.93 26.59 -7.06
C LYS A 411 6.52 26.27 -6.56
N ARG A 412 6.31 25.10 -5.95
CA ARG A 412 5.01 24.65 -5.45
C ARG A 412 4.49 25.52 -4.32
N TYR A 413 5.34 25.86 -3.35
CA TYR A 413 4.98 26.75 -2.26
C TYR A 413 4.52 28.11 -2.78
N ALA A 414 5.29 28.74 -3.68
CA ALA A 414 4.96 30.04 -4.25
C ALA A 414 3.62 30.01 -5.01
N SER A 415 3.40 28.99 -5.86
CA SER A 415 2.14 28.87 -6.60
C SER A 415 0.96 28.54 -5.68
N ALA A 416 1.12 27.62 -4.73
CA ALA A 416 0.04 27.23 -3.81
C ALA A 416 -0.37 28.38 -2.88
N LYS A 417 0.60 29.17 -2.39
CA LYS A 417 0.33 30.35 -1.57
C LYS A 417 -0.52 31.38 -2.32
N GLN A 418 -0.20 31.65 -3.56
CA GLN A 418 -1.00 32.55 -4.39
C GLN A 418 -2.39 31.98 -4.66
N GLN A 419 -2.49 30.70 -5.01
CA GLN A 419 -3.75 30.03 -5.32
C GLN A 419 -4.70 30.00 -4.12
N LEU A 420 -4.19 29.73 -2.91
CA LEU A 420 -4.98 29.70 -1.69
C LEU A 420 -5.36 31.10 -1.18
N ALA A 421 -4.47 32.09 -1.35
CA ALA A 421 -4.75 33.47 -0.94
C ALA A 421 -5.78 34.15 -1.86
N GLN A 422 -5.78 33.82 -3.15
CA GLN A 422 -6.68 34.37 -4.15
C GLN A 422 -7.21 33.27 -5.07
N PRO A 423 -8.16 32.45 -4.57
CA PRO A 423 -8.69 31.33 -5.35
C PRO A 423 -9.35 31.83 -6.63
N GLY A 424 -8.81 31.40 -7.78
CA GLY A 424 -9.40 31.66 -9.10
C GLY A 424 -10.59 30.72 -9.40
N SER A 425 -11.09 30.75 -10.62
CA SER A 425 -12.04 29.75 -11.10
C SER A 425 -11.37 28.36 -11.15
N ARG A 426 -12.15 27.30 -10.89
CA ARG A 426 -11.64 25.92 -10.98
C ARG A 426 -11.05 25.69 -12.38
N PRO A 427 -9.77 25.24 -12.47
CA PRO A 427 -9.18 24.95 -13.77
C PRO A 427 -9.99 23.87 -14.50
N VAL A 428 -10.37 24.15 -15.74
CA VAL A 428 -11.01 23.17 -16.63
C VAL A 428 -9.90 22.58 -17.48
N SER A 429 -9.43 21.36 -17.15
CA SER A 429 -8.56 20.64 -18.07
C SER A 429 -9.38 19.80 -19.04
N LYS A 430 -8.96 19.76 -20.29
CA LYS A 430 -9.41 18.69 -21.18
C LYS A 430 -8.96 17.37 -20.55
N PRO A 431 -9.82 16.32 -20.49
CA PRO A 431 -9.42 15.04 -19.95
C PRO A 431 -8.14 14.57 -20.63
N GLN A 432 -7.03 14.54 -19.91
CA GLN A 432 -5.80 13.96 -20.43
C GLN A 432 -6.03 12.45 -20.48
N GLY A 433 -6.13 11.93 -21.68
CA GLY A 433 -6.54 10.56 -21.98
C GLY A 433 -5.82 9.47 -21.20
N LEU A 434 -6.38 9.16 -20.09
CA LEU A 434 -6.50 7.83 -19.51
C LEU A 434 -7.89 7.80 -18.86
N ASN A 435 -8.71 6.93 -19.36
CA ASN A 435 -10.13 6.82 -19.16
C ASN A 435 -10.54 6.71 -17.69
N ASN A 436 -10.73 7.83 -17.01
CA ASN A 436 -11.64 7.87 -15.87
C ASN A 436 -13.05 8.15 -16.42
N GLY A 437 -13.66 7.15 -17.05
CA GLY A 437 -15.08 6.92 -17.21
C GLY A 437 -16.00 8.02 -17.77
N ARG A 438 -15.53 9.21 -18.14
CA ARG A 438 -16.37 10.23 -18.73
C ARG A 438 -16.11 10.34 -20.24
N GLY A 439 -17.03 9.81 -21.03
CA GLY A 439 -17.06 9.95 -22.48
C GLY A 439 -16.85 8.68 -23.30
N VAL A 440 -16.46 7.58 -22.68
CA VAL A 440 -16.48 6.29 -23.37
C VAL A 440 -17.82 5.63 -23.06
N PRO A 441 -18.63 5.23 -24.07
CA PRO A 441 -19.87 4.52 -23.86
C PRO A 441 -19.62 3.30 -22.96
N ALA A 442 -20.50 3.05 -22.00
CA ALA A 442 -20.38 1.93 -21.05
C ALA A 442 -20.18 0.59 -21.77
N GLU A 443 -20.77 0.46 -22.97
CA GLU A 443 -20.61 -0.68 -23.86
C GLU A 443 -19.18 -0.83 -24.39
N LEU A 444 -18.47 0.27 -24.67
CA LEU A 444 -17.08 0.22 -25.14
C LEU A 444 -16.12 -0.08 -23.97
N ILE A 445 -16.38 0.45 -22.77
CA ILE A 445 -15.65 0.09 -21.55
C ILE A 445 -15.82 -1.41 -21.28
N SER A 446 -17.03 -1.94 -21.36
CA SER A 446 -17.32 -3.36 -21.22
C SER A 446 -16.56 -4.20 -22.26
N LYS A 447 -16.50 -3.75 -23.52
CA LYS A 447 -15.73 -4.42 -24.58
C LYS A 447 -14.23 -4.39 -24.31
N ILE A 448 -13.67 -3.26 -23.88
CA ILE A 448 -12.25 -3.16 -23.50
C ILE A 448 -11.91 -4.07 -22.32
N GLN A 449 -12.72 -4.08 -21.26
CA GLN A 449 -12.54 -4.94 -20.10
C GLN A 449 -12.64 -6.44 -20.48
N ARG A 450 -13.54 -6.77 -21.42
CA ARG A 450 -13.67 -8.13 -21.93
C ARG A 450 -12.44 -8.55 -22.73
N VAL A 451 -11.86 -7.67 -23.55
CA VAL A 451 -10.62 -7.92 -24.30
C VAL A 451 -9.44 -8.07 -23.34
N GLU A 452 -9.31 -7.21 -22.32
CA GLU A 452 -8.26 -7.32 -21.31
C GLU A 452 -8.39 -8.57 -20.46
N GLY A 453 -9.63 -8.94 -20.09
CA GLY A 453 -9.95 -10.20 -19.40
C GLY A 453 -9.55 -11.42 -20.21
N ASN A 454 -9.91 -11.42 -21.50
CA ASN A 454 -9.56 -12.49 -22.43
C ASN A 454 -8.03 -12.58 -22.64
N ALA A 455 -7.34 -11.45 -22.78
CA ALA A 455 -5.89 -11.41 -22.90
C ALA A 455 -5.18 -11.98 -21.65
N LYS A 456 -5.66 -11.68 -20.44
CA LYS A 456 -5.14 -12.27 -19.20
C LYS A 456 -5.38 -13.78 -19.12
N GLN A 457 -6.57 -14.24 -19.49
CA GLN A 457 -6.87 -15.68 -19.56
C GLN A 457 -5.99 -16.40 -20.60
N MET A 458 -5.78 -15.78 -21.75
CA MET A 458 -4.94 -16.32 -22.80
C MET A 458 -3.46 -16.40 -22.36
N GLN A 459 -2.95 -15.40 -21.64
CA GLN A 459 -1.63 -15.47 -21.04
C GLN A 459 -1.50 -16.58 -19.98
N LEU A 460 -2.53 -16.82 -19.17
CA LEU A 460 -2.54 -17.90 -18.20
C LEU A 460 -2.52 -19.27 -18.88
N LYS A 461 -3.35 -19.46 -19.90
CA LYS A 461 -3.37 -20.67 -20.72
C LYS A 461 -2.02 -20.93 -21.40
N MET A 462 -1.42 -19.91 -21.99
CA MET A 462 -0.09 -20.01 -22.62
C MET A 462 1.00 -20.44 -21.63
N ARG A 463 0.97 -19.94 -20.41
CA ARG A 463 1.92 -20.37 -19.36
C ARG A 463 1.74 -21.83 -18.96
N GLN A 464 0.50 -22.29 -18.81
CA GLN A 464 0.22 -23.69 -18.51
C GLN A 464 0.70 -24.61 -19.63
N LEU A 465 0.49 -24.23 -20.88
CA LEU A 465 1.01 -24.95 -22.05
C LEU A 465 2.54 -24.98 -22.07
N GLN A 466 3.21 -23.85 -21.78
CA GLN A 466 4.66 -23.78 -21.70
C GLN A 466 5.26 -24.68 -20.59
N GLN A 467 4.52 -25.01 -19.55
CA GLN A 467 4.94 -25.95 -18.52
C GLN A 467 4.71 -27.42 -18.92
N ILE A 468 3.65 -27.70 -19.67
CA ILE A 468 3.26 -29.04 -20.07
C ILE A 468 4.12 -29.54 -21.26
N MET A 469 4.36 -28.73 -22.27
CA MET A 469 5.03 -29.14 -23.50
C MET A 469 6.46 -29.71 -23.30
N PRO A 470 7.32 -29.18 -22.41
CA PRO A 470 8.61 -29.80 -22.11
C PRO A 470 8.48 -31.21 -21.49
N GLN A 471 7.44 -31.44 -20.68
CA GLN A 471 7.18 -32.74 -20.06
C GLN A 471 6.71 -33.74 -21.11
N VAL A 472 5.83 -33.33 -22.01
CA VAL A 472 5.44 -34.15 -23.19
C VAL A 472 6.66 -34.59 -23.97
N ASN A 473 7.53 -33.65 -24.32
CA ASN A 473 8.75 -33.96 -25.07
C ASN A 473 9.67 -34.91 -24.31
N ALA A 474 9.81 -34.76 -23.01
CA ALA A 474 10.62 -35.64 -22.18
C ALA A 474 10.06 -37.07 -22.13
N HIS A 475 8.74 -37.26 -22.04
CA HIS A 475 8.10 -38.58 -22.10
C HIS A 475 8.20 -39.21 -23.49
N LEU A 476 8.04 -38.42 -24.54
CA LEU A 476 8.26 -38.93 -25.93
C LEU A 476 9.67 -39.41 -26.14
N GLN A 477 10.70 -38.70 -25.68
CA GLN A 477 12.10 -39.09 -25.76
C GLN A 477 12.41 -40.39 -25.01
N ARG A 478 11.65 -40.71 -23.96
CA ARG A 478 11.79 -41.95 -23.17
C ARG A 478 10.91 -43.10 -23.68
N GLY A 479 10.14 -42.88 -24.77
CA GLY A 479 9.21 -43.87 -25.29
C GLY A 479 7.95 -44.10 -24.41
N GLU A 480 7.65 -43.19 -23.51
CA GLU A 480 6.54 -43.26 -22.56
C GLU A 480 5.26 -42.62 -23.17
N TYR A 481 4.76 -43.25 -24.26
CA TYR A 481 3.71 -42.67 -25.12
C TYR A 481 2.37 -42.46 -24.41
N ALA A 482 1.98 -43.33 -23.51
CA ALA A 482 0.72 -43.20 -22.78
C ALA A 482 0.70 -41.96 -21.86
N GLU A 483 1.81 -41.62 -21.21
CA GLU A 483 1.92 -40.44 -20.37
C GLU A 483 2.05 -39.15 -21.21
N ALA A 484 2.74 -39.21 -22.31
CA ALA A 484 2.79 -38.10 -23.27
C ALA A 484 1.40 -37.78 -23.84
N ASP A 485 0.60 -38.79 -24.19
CA ASP A 485 -0.77 -38.63 -24.69
C ASP A 485 -1.70 -38.01 -23.60
N ARG A 486 -1.60 -38.48 -22.37
CA ARG A 486 -2.34 -37.92 -21.21
C ARG A 486 -2.04 -36.43 -21.01
N LEU A 487 -0.77 -36.02 -21.11
CA LEU A 487 -0.34 -34.62 -20.99
C LEU A 487 -0.76 -33.80 -22.21
N LEU A 488 -0.75 -34.35 -23.41
CA LEU A 488 -1.28 -33.69 -24.61
C LEU A 488 -2.78 -33.47 -24.52
N SER A 489 -3.55 -34.43 -24.04
CA SER A 489 -4.99 -34.30 -23.80
C SER A 489 -5.28 -33.16 -22.85
N LYS A 490 -4.52 -33.04 -21.75
CA LYS A 490 -4.62 -31.90 -20.81
C LYS A 490 -4.22 -30.58 -21.46
N ALA A 491 -3.22 -30.55 -22.32
CA ALA A 491 -2.82 -29.35 -23.05
C ALA A 491 -3.93 -28.88 -24.03
N ILE A 492 -4.59 -29.83 -24.71
CA ILE A 492 -5.73 -29.55 -25.59
C ILE A 492 -6.91 -28.96 -24.81
N GLU A 493 -7.23 -29.52 -23.64
CA GLU A 493 -8.28 -29.01 -22.76
C GLU A 493 -7.98 -27.56 -22.30
N ILE A 494 -6.75 -27.27 -21.87
CA ILE A 494 -6.31 -25.92 -21.46
C ILE A 494 -6.39 -24.93 -22.64
N SER A 495 -6.02 -25.36 -23.85
CA SER A 495 -6.09 -24.50 -25.04
C SER A 495 -7.51 -24.13 -25.46
N GLY A 496 -8.51 -24.86 -24.97
CA GLY A 496 -9.92 -24.61 -25.25
C GLY A 496 -10.51 -25.49 -26.33
N GLY A 497 -9.95 -26.67 -26.58
CA GLY A 497 -10.43 -27.67 -27.52
C GLY A 497 -10.78 -27.09 -28.91
N ALA A 498 -10.20 -27.55 -29.96
CA ALA A 498 -10.45 -27.08 -31.32
C ALA A 498 -11.91 -27.36 -31.79
N THR A 499 -12.92 -26.69 -31.24
CA THR A 499 -14.32 -26.91 -31.62
C THR A 499 -15.09 -25.67 -32.04
N GLU A 500 -14.47 -24.47 -32.14
CA GLU A 500 -15.19 -23.28 -32.63
C GLU A 500 -14.57 -22.54 -33.84
N ILE A 501 -13.47 -23.01 -34.41
CA ILE A 501 -12.84 -22.32 -35.55
C ILE A 501 -13.27 -22.93 -36.91
N GLU A 502 -13.92 -24.10 -36.95
CA GLU A 502 -14.41 -24.70 -38.22
C GLU A 502 -15.87 -24.40 -38.56
N LYS A 503 -16.54 -23.48 -37.84
CA LYS A 503 -17.93 -23.06 -38.20
C LYS A 503 -18.06 -21.53 -38.25
N ARG A 504 -17.25 -20.86 -39.04
CA ARG A 504 -17.56 -19.56 -39.64
C ARG A 504 -16.87 -19.37 -40.97
#